data_b490b7f455c4ee8ac0d764b13dffea26
#
_entry.id   b490b7f455c4ee8ac0d764b13dffea26
#
_cell.length_a   1.000
_cell.length_b   1.000
_cell.length_c   1.000
_cell.angle_alpha   90.00
_cell.angle_beta   90.00
_cell.angle_gamma   90.00
#
_symmetry.space_group_name_H-M   'P 1'
#
loop_
_entity.id
_entity.type
_entity.pdbx_description
1 polymer ?
#
loop_
_entity_poly.entity_id
_entity_poly.type
_entity_poly.pdbx_seq_one_letter_code
_entity_poly.pdbx_strand_id
1 'polypeptide(L)'
;SGFLVAVMVNFLGKAKGWIVTMVIMFLGINLNIAGDAGFIVLPPLAAILYMSIGRHPLLGMYTAFASVAAGFCANILLGLSDALAYGFTEQAAQMIDPNYQQSIAINWYFLIVSCVLLTIVGTILVEKVLLHRFPVSKEELAKYDFDEDNSNITPIQKKGIAAAGLSILIYAAIIVFMCLPIFGGRAILADENGSITSGASPFSKGIVFTVTLFLMIPGIVYGIVIGKYKSDKDVWADISQGFAEMGNYIFMCFFISIFTNFFSVSKLGTVLAIKGANLLSTIGFTGIPLLLGLIFLSCIVNIFIGSASAKWAILAPVFIPMMMLMGFDPAITQVVYRIGDSITNPLSPLFTYLPVILGFAHKYDEKVGLGTVIANMLPFSVTFAIAWILQVVIWVLL
;
A
#
# COMPACT_ATOMS: atom_id res chain seq x y z
N SER A 1 12.30 14.32 -1.44
CA SER A 1 12.09 15.73 -1.85
C SER A 1 11.15 16.50 -0.90
N GLY A 2 10.25 15.86 -0.17
CA GLY A 2 9.23 16.50 0.67
C GLY A 2 7.98 16.98 -0.10
N PHE A 3 7.87 16.67 -1.38
CA PHE A 3 6.76 17.09 -2.24
C PHE A 3 5.38 16.70 -1.71
N LEU A 4 5.19 15.43 -1.30
CA LEU A 4 3.90 14.94 -0.78
C LEU A 4 3.48 15.67 0.50
N VAL A 5 4.43 15.92 1.41
CA VAL A 5 4.17 16.68 2.65
C VAL A 5 3.70 18.09 2.33
N ALA A 6 4.40 18.79 1.43
CA ALA A 6 4.04 20.14 1.03
C ALA A 6 2.65 20.21 0.36
N VAL A 7 2.29 19.23 -0.47
CA VAL A 7 0.95 19.10 -1.06
C VAL A 7 -0.10 18.98 0.03
N MET A 8 0.10 18.09 1.01
CA MET A 8 -0.85 17.87 2.11
C MET A 8 -1.10 19.16 2.91
N VAL A 9 -0.04 19.83 3.35
CA VAL A 9 -0.15 21.06 4.15
C VAL A 9 -0.85 22.17 3.35
N ASN A 10 -0.55 22.31 2.04
CA ASN A 10 -1.17 23.33 1.21
C ASN A 10 -2.69 23.20 1.05
N PHE A 11 -3.17 21.96 0.91
CA PHE A 11 -4.60 21.72 0.64
C PHE A 11 -5.44 21.59 1.91
N LEU A 12 -4.85 21.22 3.04
CA LEU A 12 -5.59 20.83 4.24
C LEU A 12 -5.69 21.91 5.32
N GLY A 13 -4.81 22.92 5.32
CA GLY A 13 -4.73 23.91 6.40
C GLY A 13 -6.01 24.75 6.65
N LYS A 14 -7.00 24.70 5.73
CA LYS A 14 -8.31 25.41 5.85
C LYS A 14 -9.52 24.51 5.60
N ALA A 15 -9.33 23.19 5.51
CA ALA A 15 -10.40 22.27 5.18
C ALA A 15 -11.27 21.93 6.40
N LYS A 16 -12.52 21.52 6.15
CA LYS A 16 -13.40 20.98 7.20
C LYS A 16 -12.81 19.69 7.77
N GLY A 17 -12.96 19.44 9.06
CA GLY A 17 -12.33 18.33 9.76
C GLY A 17 -12.51 16.95 9.11
N TRP A 18 -13.72 16.63 8.61
CA TRP A 18 -13.96 15.36 7.92
C TRP A 18 -13.18 15.23 6.59
N ILE A 19 -12.93 16.37 5.90
CA ILE A 19 -12.12 16.40 4.68
C ILE A 19 -10.65 16.10 5.02
N VAL A 20 -10.15 16.67 6.12
CA VAL A 20 -8.80 16.39 6.61
C VAL A 20 -8.63 14.90 6.88
N THR A 21 -9.59 14.29 7.61
CA THR A 21 -9.59 12.85 7.88
C THR A 21 -9.61 12.02 6.59
N MET A 22 -10.49 12.37 5.65
CA MET A 22 -10.62 11.66 4.37
C MET A 22 -9.33 11.73 3.55
N VAL A 23 -8.69 12.89 3.50
CA VAL A 23 -7.43 13.05 2.76
C VAL A 23 -6.28 12.32 3.44
N ILE A 24 -6.20 12.34 4.78
CA ILE A 24 -5.19 11.55 5.52
C ILE A 24 -5.39 10.06 5.24
N MET A 25 -6.63 9.55 5.28
CA MET A 25 -6.95 8.17 4.94
C MET A 25 -6.53 7.82 3.52
N PHE A 26 -6.96 8.61 2.55
CA PHE A 26 -6.65 8.40 1.14
C PHE A 26 -5.14 8.42 0.86
N LEU A 27 -4.44 9.42 1.39
CA LEU A 27 -2.99 9.55 1.19
C LEU A 27 -2.24 8.44 1.92
N GLY A 28 -2.62 8.10 3.15
CA GLY A 28 -1.97 7.02 3.89
C GLY A 28 -2.07 5.68 3.18
N ILE A 29 -3.25 5.33 2.68
CA ILE A 29 -3.46 4.12 1.88
C ILE A 29 -2.56 4.12 0.64
N ASN A 30 -2.39 5.26 -0.05
CA ASN A 30 -1.56 5.36 -1.25
C ASN A 30 -0.06 5.55 -0.98
N LEU A 31 0.34 5.96 0.23
CA LEU A 31 1.75 6.17 0.57
C LEU A 31 2.59 4.88 0.58
N ASN A 32 1.95 3.72 0.60
CA ASN A 32 2.63 2.42 0.43
C ASN A 32 3.40 2.31 -0.88
N ILE A 33 3.03 3.10 -1.90
CA ILE A 33 3.77 3.21 -3.16
C ILE A 33 5.19 3.75 -2.92
N ALA A 34 5.34 4.66 -1.94
CA ALA A 34 6.63 5.23 -1.54
C ALA A 34 7.39 4.35 -0.53
N GLY A 35 6.96 3.10 -0.32
CA GLY A 35 7.56 2.19 0.65
C GLY A 35 7.34 2.64 2.10
N ASP A 36 8.38 2.51 2.90
CA ASP A 36 8.32 2.67 4.36
C ASP A 36 8.20 4.14 4.82
N ALA A 37 8.45 5.10 3.94
CA ALA A 37 8.39 6.53 4.26
C ALA A 37 7.02 6.98 4.78
N GLY A 38 5.94 6.31 4.34
CA GLY A 38 4.58 6.60 4.80
C GLY A 38 4.40 6.45 6.31
N PHE A 39 5.04 5.44 6.91
CA PHE A 39 4.96 5.18 8.36
C PHE A 39 5.70 6.21 9.22
N ILE A 40 6.71 6.85 8.67
CA ILE A 40 7.54 7.81 9.41
C ILE A 40 7.01 9.24 9.25
N VAL A 41 6.54 9.59 8.04
CA VAL A 41 6.20 10.98 7.70
C VAL A 41 4.75 11.31 8.00
N LEU A 42 3.82 10.42 7.67
CA LEU A 42 2.39 10.74 7.75
C LEU A 42 1.85 10.86 9.19
N PRO A 43 2.18 9.97 10.14
CA PRO A 43 1.62 10.03 11.48
C PRO A 43 1.91 11.33 12.23
N PRO A 44 3.16 11.83 12.32
CA PRO A 44 3.44 13.11 12.99
C PRO A 44 2.79 14.30 12.27
N LEU A 45 2.75 14.28 10.93
CA LEU A 45 2.08 15.32 10.15
C LEU A 45 0.56 15.33 10.40
N ALA A 46 -0.07 14.17 10.46
CA ALA A 46 -1.49 14.05 10.75
C ALA A 46 -1.83 14.52 12.18
N ALA A 47 -0.94 14.31 13.15
CA ALA A 47 -1.09 14.85 14.50
C ALA A 47 -1.13 16.39 14.47
N ILE A 48 -0.18 17.02 13.77
CA ILE A 48 -0.12 18.48 13.58
C ILE A 48 -1.39 19.00 12.87
N LEU A 49 -1.83 18.35 11.80
CA LEU A 49 -3.03 18.72 11.07
C LEU A 49 -4.29 18.61 11.94
N TYR A 50 -4.39 17.59 12.80
CA TYR A 50 -5.51 17.47 13.73
C TYR A 50 -5.51 18.56 14.80
N MET A 51 -4.35 18.91 15.35
CA MET A 51 -4.24 20.04 16.27
C MET A 51 -4.68 21.35 15.62
N SER A 52 -4.29 21.61 14.37
CA SER A 52 -4.65 22.84 13.64
C SER A 52 -6.17 23.00 13.42
N ILE A 53 -6.91 21.90 13.43
CA ILE A 53 -8.40 21.90 13.30
C ILE A 53 -9.11 21.68 14.64
N GLY A 54 -8.39 21.77 15.77
CA GLY A 54 -8.97 21.64 17.10
C GLY A 54 -9.30 20.21 17.52
N ARG A 55 -8.59 19.20 16.99
CA ARG A 55 -8.76 17.79 17.32
C ARG A 55 -7.55 17.20 18.02
N HIS A 56 -7.75 16.10 18.74
CA HIS A 56 -6.69 15.44 19.50
C HIS A 56 -5.58 14.89 18.58
N PRO A 57 -4.28 15.20 18.81
CA PRO A 57 -3.16 14.80 17.95
C PRO A 57 -3.00 13.29 17.84
N LEU A 58 -3.20 12.55 18.93
CA LEU A 58 -3.11 11.08 18.90
C LEU A 58 -4.14 10.45 17.94
N LEU A 59 -5.35 11.02 17.85
CA LEU A 59 -6.33 10.52 16.89
C LEU A 59 -5.87 10.74 15.45
N GLY A 60 -5.27 11.88 15.12
CA GLY A 60 -4.68 12.14 13.81
C GLY A 60 -3.57 11.15 13.49
N MET A 61 -2.68 10.93 14.44
CA MET A 61 -1.59 9.98 14.31
C MET A 61 -2.07 8.54 14.11
N TYR A 62 -3.07 8.09 14.91
CA TYR A 62 -3.66 6.76 14.77
C TYR A 62 -4.40 6.59 13.45
N THR A 63 -5.09 7.63 12.98
CA THR A 63 -5.75 7.66 11.67
C THR A 63 -4.74 7.46 10.54
N ALA A 64 -3.63 8.17 10.58
CA ALA A 64 -2.55 8.05 9.61
C ALA A 64 -1.89 6.68 9.67
N PHE A 65 -1.54 6.21 10.86
CA PHE A 65 -0.91 4.90 11.00
C PHE A 65 -1.83 3.76 10.53
N ALA A 66 -3.11 3.79 10.90
CA ALA A 66 -4.07 2.80 10.43
C ALA A 66 -4.22 2.82 8.90
N SER A 67 -4.26 4.01 8.28
CA SER A 67 -4.38 4.11 6.82
C SER A 67 -3.17 3.52 6.09
N VAL A 68 -1.95 3.74 6.59
CA VAL A 68 -0.73 3.16 6.01
C VAL A 68 -0.62 1.67 6.32
N ALA A 69 -0.87 1.24 7.55
CA ALA A 69 -0.65 -0.13 8.00
C ALA A 69 -1.79 -1.09 7.63
N ALA A 70 -3.03 -0.76 8.02
CA ALA A 70 -4.18 -1.60 7.71
C ALA A 70 -4.65 -1.45 6.25
N GLY A 71 -4.39 -0.31 5.61
CA GLY A 71 -4.63 -0.08 4.19
C GLY A 71 -3.49 -0.50 3.27
N PHE A 72 -2.48 -1.21 3.76
CA PHE A 72 -1.19 -1.46 3.11
C PHE A 72 -1.27 -2.01 1.67
N CYS A 73 -2.27 -2.80 1.38
CA CYS A 73 -2.44 -3.40 0.05
C CYS A 73 -3.54 -2.76 -0.79
N ALA A 74 -4.01 -1.57 -0.45
CA ALA A 74 -4.95 -0.81 -1.26
C ALA A 74 -4.25 0.41 -1.85
N ASN A 75 -4.15 0.51 -3.16
CA ASN A 75 -3.46 1.59 -3.85
C ASN A 75 -4.04 1.85 -5.24
N ILE A 76 -3.97 3.09 -5.69
CA ILE A 76 -4.37 3.46 -7.06
C ILE A 76 -3.24 3.21 -8.06
N LEU A 77 -2.00 3.45 -7.65
CA LEU A 77 -0.82 3.22 -8.47
C LEU A 77 -0.13 1.93 -8.05
N LEU A 78 0.38 1.19 -9.00
CA LEU A 78 1.18 0.00 -8.72
C LEU A 78 2.49 0.38 -8.04
N GLY A 79 2.82 -0.34 -6.99
CA GLY A 79 4.02 -0.12 -6.20
C GLY A 79 4.94 -1.34 -6.15
N LEU A 80 5.99 -1.23 -5.33
CA LEU A 80 6.95 -2.29 -5.12
C LEU A 80 6.27 -3.57 -4.59
N SER A 81 5.35 -3.44 -3.64
CA SER A 81 4.61 -4.57 -3.07
C SER A 81 3.82 -5.38 -4.10
N ASP A 82 3.34 -4.73 -5.17
CA ASP A 82 2.60 -5.39 -6.25
C ASP A 82 3.54 -6.24 -7.10
N ALA A 83 4.68 -5.67 -7.49
CA ALA A 83 5.70 -6.38 -8.27
C ALA A 83 6.25 -7.59 -7.51
N LEU A 84 6.50 -7.44 -6.19
CA LEU A 84 7.01 -8.51 -5.34
C LEU A 84 5.99 -9.63 -5.18
N ALA A 85 4.76 -9.29 -4.84
CA ALA A 85 3.69 -10.26 -4.67
C ALA A 85 3.44 -11.02 -5.97
N TYR A 86 3.42 -10.32 -7.11
CA TYR A 86 3.25 -10.95 -8.41
C TYR A 86 4.39 -11.92 -8.73
N GLY A 87 5.65 -11.53 -8.54
CA GLY A 87 6.80 -12.39 -8.85
C GLY A 87 6.76 -13.74 -8.12
N PHE A 88 6.36 -13.77 -6.85
CA PHE A 88 6.18 -15.04 -6.11
C PHE A 88 4.93 -15.80 -6.55
N THR A 89 3.86 -15.09 -6.89
CA THR A 89 2.62 -15.70 -7.38
C THR A 89 2.84 -16.39 -8.74
N GLU A 90 3.51 -15.72 -9.66
CA GLU A 90 3.80 -16.26 -10.99
C GLU A 90 4.64 -17.54 -10.92
N GLN A 91 5.75 -17.50 -10.15
CA GLN A 91 6.60 -18.67 -9.95
C GLN A 91 5.83 -19.86 -9.33
N ALA A 92 4.95 -19.58 -8.38
CA ALA A 92 4.12 -20.61 -7.75
C ALA A 92 3.05 -21.16 -8.68
N ALA A 93 2.40 -20.31 -9.49
CA ALA A 93 1.40 -20.71 -10.48
C ALA A 93 1.99 -21.57 -11.59
N GLN A 94 3.24 -21.27 -12.00
CA GLN A 94 3.96 -22.05 -13.01
C GLN A 94 4.28 -23.49 -12.56
N MET A 95 4.14 -23.83 -11.29
CA MET A 95 4.23 -25.22 -10.82
C MET A 95 3.06 -26.09 -11.32
N ILE A 96 1.91 -25.48 -11.63
CA ILE A 96 0.71 -26.15 -12.13
C ILE A 96 0.52 -25.87 -13.63
N ASP A 97 0.64 -24.61 -14.05
CA ASP A 97 0.57 -24.17 -15.44
C ASP A 97 1.89 -23.49 -15.84
N PRO A 98 2.80 -24.20 -16.51
CA PRO A 98 4.11 -23.65 -16.93
C PRO A 98 4.00 -22.42 -17.85
N ASN A 99 2.84 -22.20 -18.49
CA ASN A 99 2.61 -21.07 -19.38
C ASN A 99 1.94 -19.90 -18.68
N TYR A 100 1.69 -19.98 -17.36
CA TYR A 100 1.07 -18.89 -16.63
C TYR A 100 1.94 -17.63 -16.70
N GLN A 101 1.42 -16.61 -17.36
CA GLN A 101 2.01 -15.28 -17.47
C GLN A 101 0.89 -14.23 -17.42
N GLN A 102 1.02 -13.29 -16.50
CA GLN A 102 0.14 -12.16 -16.36
C GLN A 102 0.95 -10.87 -16.24
N SER A 103 0.32 -9.79 -15.91
CA SER A 103 0.97 -8.51 -15.58
C SER A 103 1.06 -8.34 -14.07
N ILE A 104 1.99 -7.52 -13.59
CA ILE A 104 2.02 -7.07 -12.18
C ILE A 104 0.71 -6.38 -11.76
N ALA A 105 -0.12 -6.00 -12.73
CA ALA A 105 -1.42 -5.36 -12.56
C ALA A 105 -2.57 -6.34 -12.32
N ILE A 106 -2.31 -7.64 -12.07
CA ILE A 106 -3.34 -8.69 -11.91
C ILE A 106 -4.44 -8.33 -10.89
N ASN A 107 -4.10 -7.55 -9.87
CA ASN A 107 -5.02 -7.14 -8.81
C ASN A 107 -5.40 -5.65 -8.89
N TRP A 108 -4.94 -4.91 -9.88
CA TRP A 108 -5.01 -3.44 -9.90
C TRP A 108 -6.42 -2.90 -9.75
N TYR A 109 -7.38 -3.42 -10.50
CA TYR A 109 -8.78 -2.97 -10.39
C TYR A 109 -9.36 -3.19 -8.99
N PHE A 110 -9.08 -4.35 -8.40
CA PHE A 110 -9.49 -4.65 -7.03
C PHE A 110 -8.89 -3.66 -6.04
N LEU A 111 -7.61 -3.32 -6.19
CA LEU A 111 -6.88 -2.41 -5.31
C LEU A 111 -7.38 -0.96 -5.41
N ILE A 112 -7.73 -0.50 -6.62
CA ILE A 112 -8.35 0.82 -6.84
C ILE A 112 -9.70 0.91 -6.09
N VAL A 113 -10.56 -0.09 -6.26
CA VAL A 113 -11.86 -0.15 -5.55
C VAL A 113 -11.64 -0.21 -4.04
N SER A 114 -10.67 -1.01 -3.59
CA SER A 114 -10.28 -1.09 -2.17
C SER A 114 -9.84 0.26 -1.61
N CYS A 115 -9.02 1.01 -2.36
CA CYS A 115 -8.55 2.34 -1.94
C CYS A 115 -9.73 3.29 -1.68
N VAL A 116 -10.70 3.35 -2.58
CA VAL A 116 -11.90 4.19 -2.42
C VAL A 116 -12.74 3.70 -1.24
N LEU A 117 -13.00 2.38 -1.18
CA LEU A 117 -13.81 1.77 -0.14
C LEU A 117 -13.24 2.03 1.27
N LEU A 118 -11.96 1.73 1.47
CA LEU A 118 -11.30 1.89 2.77
C LEU A 118 -11.16 3.36 3.17
N THR A 119 -10.96 4.26 2.21
CA THR A 119 -10.96 5.71 2.47
C THR A 119 -12.29 6.17 3.04
N ILE A 120 -13.40 5.75 2.43
CA ILE A 120 -14.75 6.13 2.87
C ILE A 120 -15.06 5.51 4.23
N VAL A 121 -14.88 4.20 4.36
CA VAL A 121 -15.22 3.45 5.59
C VAL A 121 -14.34 3.89 6.76
N GLY A 122 -13.03 4.11 6.54
CA GLY A 122 -12.11 4.61 7.56
C GLY A 122 -12.45 6.03 8.00
N THR A 123 -12.83 6.90 7.05
CA THR A 123 -13.29 8.26 7.38
C THR A 123 -14.55 8.22 8.24
N ILE A 124 -15.54 7.41 7.87
CA ILE A 124 -16.78 7.25 8.67
C ILE A 124 -16.47 6.72 10.07
N LEU A 125 -15.60 5.73 10.20
CA LEU A 125 -15.17 5.20 11.49
C LEU A 125 -14.57 6.28 12.39
N VAL A 126 -13.64 7.08 11.85
CA VAL A 126 -13.00 8.16 12.62
C VAL A 126 -14.02 9.21 13.02
N GLU A 127 -14.82 9.72 12.08
CA GLU A 127 -15.74 10.83 12.33
C GLU A 127 -16.94 10.45 13.22
N LYS A 128 -17.42 9.21 13.13
CA LYS A 128 -18.63 8.79 13.87
C LYS A 128 -18.34 8.06 15.17
N VAL A 129 -17.18 7.38 15.26
CA VAL A 129 -16.87 6.53 16.42
C VAL A 129 -15.65 7.03 17.19
N LEU A 130 -14.52 7.19 16.52
CA LEU A 130 -13.27 7.45 17.22
C LEU A 130 -13.14 8.89 17.71
N LEU A 131 -13.68 9.86 17.01
CA LEU A 131 -13.65 11.26 17.41
C LEU A 131 -14.24 11.47 18.83
N HIS A 132 -15.28 10.72 19.18
CA HIS A 132 -15.90 10.78 20.50
C HIS A 132 -15.06 10.14 21.61
N ARG A 133 -14.10 9.27 21.26
CA ARG A 133 -13.18 8.63 22.21
C ARG A 133 -11.97 9.49 22.55
N PHE A 134 -11.71 10.53 21.76
CA PHE A 134 -10.59 11.45 21.94
C PHE A 134 -11.10 12.89 22.14
N PRO A 135 -11.83 13.15 23.22
CA PRO A 135 -12.23 14.52 23.54
C PRO A 135 -10.97 15.33 23.85
N VAL A 136 -10.92 16.58 23.44
CA VAL A 136 -9.82 17.49 23.72
C VAL A 136 -10.37 18.87 24.05
N SER A 137 -9.84 19.51 25.10
CA SER A 137 -10.14 20.90 25.45
C SER A 137 -9.18 21.86 24.75
N LYS A 138 -9.58 23.14 24.63
CA LYS A 138 -8.68 24.16 24.08
C LYS A 138 -7.45 24.38 24.97
N GLU A 139 -7.60 24.20 26.28
CA GLU A 139 -6.52 24.32 27.26
C GLU A 139 -5.52 23.16 27.14
N GLU A 140 -6.00 21.99 26.78
CA GLU A 140 -5.17 20.81 26.54
C GLU A 140 -4.41 20.93 25.22
N LEU A 141 -5.05 21.43 24.16
CA LEU A 141 -4.38 21.72 22.89
C LEU A 141 -3.27 22.78 23.05
N ALA A 142 -3.48 23.78 23.90
CA ALA A 142 -2.48 24.82 24.17
C ALA A 142 -1.23 24.31 24.91
N LYS A 143 -1.28 23.12 25.52
CA LYS A 143 -0.11 22.48 26.17
C LYS A 143 0.84 21.82 25.17
N TYR A 144 0.32 21.46 24.00
CA TYR A 144 1.15 20.90 22.94
C TYR A 144 1.87 22.06 22.24
N ASP A 145 3.19 21.96 22.17
CA ASP A 145 4.03 22.94 21.49
C ASP A 145 3.74 22.86 19.98
N PHE A 146 2.82 23.74 19.54
CA PHE A 146 2.40 23.81 18.15
C PHE A 146 3.35 24.76 17.41
N ASP A 147 4.34 24.21 16.75
CA ASP A 147 5.23 24.96 15.88
C ASP A 147 4.45 25.37 14.60
N GLU A 148 3.85 26.58 14.65
CA GLU A 148 3.10 27.15 13.51
C GLU A 148 3.95 27.26 12.25
N ASP A 149 5.27 27.38 12.37
CA ASP A 149 6.18 27.46 11.23
C ASP A 149 6.20 26.16 10.39
N ASN A 150 5.99 25.00 11.01
CA ASN A 150 5.88 23.73 10.29
C ASN A 150 4.53 23.50 9.61
N SER A 151 3.51 24.31 9.95
CA SER A 151 2.16 24.24 9.33
C SER A 151 1.99 25.15 8.12
N ASN A 152 2.90 26.09 7.88
CA ASN A 152 2.83 27.08 6.81
C ASN A 152 3.76 26.76 5.65
N ILE A 153 3.18 26.66 4.45
CA ILE A 153 3.96 26.48 3.22
C ILE A 153 4.57 27.78 2.76
N THR A 154 5.87 27.79 2.58
CA THR A 154 6.60 28.93 2.05
C THR A 154 6.19 29.23 0.60
N PRO A 155 6.32 30.49 0.15
CA PRO A 155 6.02 30.85 -1.24
C PRO A 155 6.83 30.04 -2.27
N ILE A 156 8.05 29.63 -1.94
CA ILE A 156 8.88 28.80 -2.82
C ILE A 156 8.35 27.35 -2.91
N GLN A 157 7.86 26.80 -1.81
CA GLN A 157 7.23 25.48 -1.81
C GLN A 157 5.94 25.47 -2.62
N LYS A 158 5.13 26.55 -2.59
CA LYS A 158 3.95 26.71 -3.46
C LYS A 158 4.32 26.68 -4.93
N LYS A 159 5.38 27.41 -5.31
CA LYS A 159 5.91 27.36 -6.69
C LYS A 159 6.40 25.96 -7.05
N GLY A 160 7.07 25.28 -6.12
CA GLY A 160 7.52 23.90 -6.29
C GLY A 160 6.36 22.93 -6.53
N ILE A 161 5.26 23.04 -5.75
CA ILE A 161 4.06 22.23 -5.93
C ILE A 161 3.43 22.48 -7.31
N ALA A 162 3.31 23.73 -7.72
CA ALA A 162 2.75 24.07 -9.03
C ALA A 162 3.60 23.52 -10.18
N ALA A 163 4.93 23.64 -10.09
CA ALA A 163 5.86 23.12 -11.10
C ALA A 163 5.81 21.58 -11.16
N ALA A 164 5.80 20.91 -10.02
CA ALA A 164 5.66 19.46 -9.94
C ALA A 164 4.30 18.99 -10.49
N GLY A 165 3.21 19.67 -10.15
CA GLY A 165 1.88 19.39 -10.70
C GLY A 165 1.83 19.55 -12.23
N LEU A 166 2.45 20.60 -12.75
CA LEU A 166 2.57 20.79 -14.21
C LEU A 166 3.38 19.64 -14.85
N SER A 167 4.47 19.20 -14.23
CA SER A 167 5.27 18.07 -14.75
C SER A 167 4.49 16.76 -14.76
N ILE A 168 3.63 16.51 -13.76
CA ILE A 168 2.70 15.36 -13.75
C ILE A 168 1.73 15.44 -14.93
N LEU A 169 1.12 16.60 -15.15
CA LEU A 169 0.17 16.81 -16.25
C LEU A 169 0.83 16.60 -17.62
N ILE A 170 2.03 17.16 -17.82
CA ILE A 170 2.80 16.98 -19.06
C ILE A 170 3.12 15.49 -19.28
N TYR A 171 3.63 14.80 -18.25
CA TYR A 171 3.96 13.38 -18.35
C TYR A 171 2.72 12.52 -18.63
N ALA A 172 1.63 12.75 -17.91
CA ALA A 172 0.37 12.06 -18.14
C ALA A 172 -0.17 12.29 -19.56
N ALA A 173 -0.09 13.54 -20.05
CA ALA A 173 -0.50 13.85 -21.42
C ALA A 173 0.35 13.10 -22.46
N ILE A 174 1.66 12.97 -22.27
CA ILE A 174 2.54 12.18 -23.15
C ILE A 174 2.12 10.71 -23.16
N ILE A 175 1.89 10.11 -21.98
CA ILE A 175 1.47 8.69 -21.89
C ILE A 175 0.10 8.50 -22.56
N VAL A 176 -0.88 9.35 -22.27
CA VAL A 176 -2.20 9.32 -22.92
C VAL A 176 -2.07 9.43 -24.44
N PHE A 177 -1.26 10.38 -24.91
CA PHE A 177 -1.01 10.54 -26.34
C PHE A 177 -0.42 9.28 -26.99
N MET A 178 0.50 8.60 -26.33
CA MET A 178 1.08 7.32 -26.79
C MET A 178 0.08 6.16 -26.72
N CYS A 179 -0.98 6.26 -25.90
CA CYS A 179 -2.07 5.30 -25.84
C CYS A 179 -3.17 5.55 -26.87
N LEU A 180 -3.17 6.70 -27.57
CA LEU A 180 -4.17 7.01 -28.59
C LEU A 180 -3.75 6.50 -29.98
N PRO A 181 -4.68 6.00 -30.80
CA PRO A 181 -4.39 5.50 -32.15
C PRO A 181 -4.25 6.62 -33.17
N ILE A 182 -3.35 7.61 -32.92
CA ILE A 182 -3.20 8.81 -33.74
C ILE A 182 -2.32 8.55 -34.98
N PHE A 183 -1.35 7.65 -34.86
CA PHE A 183 -0.39 7.35 -35.94
C PHE A 183 -0.76 6.03 -36.63
N GLY A 184 -1.54 6.11 -37.69
CA GLY A 184 -1.78 4.95 -38.60
C GLY A 184 -2.72 3.88 -38.06
N GLY A 185 -3.63 4.21 -37.11
CA GLY A 185 -4.68 3.32 -36.63
C GLY A 185 -4.31 2.42 -35.46
N ARG A 186 -3.06 2.47 -34.98
CA ARG A 186 -2.60 1.72 -33.81
C ARG A 186 -1.89 2.65 -32.81
N ALA A 187 -2.18 2.50 -31.50
CA ALA A 187 -1.49 3.21 -30.46
C ALA A 187 -0.06 2.66 -30.27
N ILE A 188 0.90 3.54 -29.97
CA ILE A 188 2.32 3.16 -29.77
C ILE A 188 2.46 2.14 -28.64
N LEU A 189 1.66 2.30 -27.59
CA LEU A 189 1.71 1.46 -26.38
C LEU A 189 0.72 0.26 -26.41
N ALA A 190 0.00 0.04 -27.53
CA ALA A 190 -0.88 -1.12 -27.72
C ALA A 190 -0.13 -2.33 -28.28
N ASP A 191 -0.67 -3.51 -28.02
CA ASP A 191 -0.21 -4.79 -28.62
C ASP A 191 -0.61 -4.91 -30.10
N GLU A 192 -0.32 -6.06 -30.71
CA GLU A 192 -0.63 -6.32 -32.12
C GLU A 192 -2.13 -6.28 -32.42
N ASN A 193 -2.97 -6.55 -31.45
CA ASN A 193 -4.43 -6.54 -31.56
C ASN A 193 -5.04 -5.17 -31.18
N GLY A 194 -4.23 -4.15 -30.91
CA GLY A 194 -4.68 -2.79 -30.50
C GLY A 194 -5.07 -2.67 -29.04
N SER A 195 -4.84 -3.70 -28.20
CA SER A 195 -5.13 -3.67 -26.77
C SER A 195 -4.00 -3.03 -25.99
N ILE A 196 -4.32 -2.08 -25.09
CA ILE A 196 -3.37 -1.42 -24.19
C ILE A 196 -3.20 -2.24 -22.89
N THR A 197 -4.25 -2.95 -22.48
CA THR A 197 -4.32 -3.63 -21.18
C THR A 197 -3.91 -5.11 -21.25
N SER A 198 -3.65 -5.66 -22.43
CA SER A 198 -3.16 -7.04 -22.54
C SER A 198 -1.76 -7.18 -21.94
N GLY A 199 -1.42 -8.34 -21.36
CA GLY A 199 -0.08 -8.63 -20.84
C GLY A 199 1.02 -8.56 -21.90
N ALA A 200 0.67 -8.67 -23.20
CA ALA A 200 1.58 -8.55 -24.33
C ALA A 200 1.87 -7.10 -24.74
N SER A 201 1.05 -6.13 -24.31
CA SER A 201 1.18 -4.73 -24.71
C SER A 201 2.45 -4.10 -24.17
N PRO A 202 3.09 -3.19 -24.93
CA PRO A 202 4.22 -2.39 -24.42
C PRO A 202 3.87 -1.59 -23.17
N PHE A 203 2.62 -1.11 -23.04
CA PHE A 203 2.15 -0.42 -21.83
C PHE A 203 2.24 -1.33 -20.61
N SER A 204 1.67 -2.53 -20.67
CA SER A 204 1.67 -3.47 -19.55
C SER A 204 3.08 -3.95 -19.20
N LYS A 205 3.92 -4.21 -20.21
CA LYS A 205 5.33 -4.60 -20.00
C LYS A 205 6.18 -3.45 -19.42
N GLY A 206 5.89 -2.19 -19.81
CA GLY A 206 6.59 -1.00 -19.36
C GLY A 206 5.98 -0.31 -18.15
N ILE A 207 4.95 -0.87 -17.52
CA ILE A 207 4.16 -0.18 -16.49
C ILE A 207 4.99 0.22 -15.28
N VAL A 208 5.94 -0.62 -14.84
CA VAL A 208 6.85 -0.30 -13.73
C VAL A 208 7.69 0.93 -14.05
N PHE A 209 8.25 0.98 -15.25
CA PHE A 209 9.04 2.12 -15.70
C PHE A 209 8.19 3.39 -15.81
N THR A 210 6.98 3.27 -16.36
CA THR A 210 6.01 4.37 -16.48
C THR A 210 5.64 4.96 -15.13
N VAL A 211 5.32 4.11 -14.15
CA VAL A 211 4.99 4.55 -12.80
C VAL A 211 6.22 5.13 -12.08
N THR A 212 7.39 4.56 -12.27
CA THR A 212 8.63 5.09 -11.70
C THR A 212 8.90 6.51 -12.17
N LEU A 213 8.78 6.78 -13.47
CA LEU A 213 8.95 8.14 -14.01
C LEU A 213 7.84 9.09 -13.54
N PHE A 214 6.59 8.61 -13.46
CA PHE A 214 5.45 9.38 -12.95
C PHE A 214 5.67 9.90 -11.52
N LEU A 215 6.35 9.14 -10.67
CA LEU A 215 6.67 9.53 -9.30
C LEU A 215 7.99 10.29 -9.19
N MET A 216 9.00 9.92 -9.98
CA MET A 216 10.34 10.49 -9.92
C MET A 216 10.40 11.93 -10.48
N ILE A 217 9.78 12.16 -11.63
CA ILE A 217 9.83 13.47 -12.30
C ILE A 217 9.31 14.61 -11.41
N PRO A 218 8.09 14.54 -10.83
CA PRO A 218 7.60 15.62 -9.96
C PRO A 218 8.44 15.76 -8.69
N GLY A 219 8.99 14.68 -8.16
CA GLY A 219 9.90 14.71 -7.01
C GLY A 219 11.17 15.49 -7.29
N ILE A 220 11.78 15.27 -8.48
CA ILE A 220 12.98 16.00 -8.93
C ILE A 220 12.65 17.47 -9.20
N VAL A 221 11.58 17.74 -9.95
CA VAL A 221 11.15 19.12 -10.28
C VAL A 221 10.88 19.92 -9.00
N TYR A 222 10.16 19.34 -8.05
CA TYR A 222 9.93 19.98 -6.76
C TYR A 222 11.25 20.27 -6.04
N GLY A 223 12.13 19.27 -5.93
CA GLY A 223 13.43 19.40 -5.25
C GLY A 223 14.33 20.47 -5.86
N ILE A 224 14.31 20.63 -7.18
CA ILE A 224 15.04 21.70 -7.88
C ILE A 224 14.44 23.08 -7.54
N VAL A 225 13.13 23.23 -7.64
CA VAL A 225 12.46 24.52 -7.41
C VAL A 225 12.61 25.03 -6.00
N ILE A 226 12.57 24.14 -5.00
CA ILE A 226 12.79 24.51 -3.59
C ILE A 226 14.28 24.68 -3.22
N GLY A 227 15.20 24.37 -4.15
CA GLY A 227 16.64 24.49 -3.92
C GLY A 227 17.27 23.35 -3.13
N LYS A 228 16.54 22.22 -2.92
CA LYS A 228 17.11 21.01 -2.33
C LYS A 228 18.15 20.38 -3.26
N TYR A 229 17.85 20.30 -4.55
CA TYR A 229 18.75 19.78 -5.56
C TYR A 229 19.43 20.94 -6.29
N LYS A 230 20.73 21.11 -6.06
CA LYS A 230 21.57 22.13 -6.69
C LYS A 230 22.44 21.57 -7.81
N SER A 231 22.61 20.25 -7.81
CA SER A 231 23.38 19.52 -8.80
C SER A 231 22.78 18.14 -9.06
N ASP A 232 23.20 17.50 -10.14
CA ASP A 232 22.92 16.11 -10.47
C ASP A 232 23.37 15.15 -9.35
N LYS A 233 24.48 15.48 -8.65
CA LYS A 233 24.98 14.69 -7.51
C LYS A 233 23.97 14.59 -6.36
N ASP A 234 23.21 15.65 -6.11
CA ASP A 234 22.19 15.64 -5.04
C ASP A 234 21.04 14.68 -5.39
N VAL A 235 20.63 14.65 -6.66
CA VAL A 235 19.61 13.72 -7.17
C VAL A 235 20.15 12.29 -7.10
N TRP A 236 21.39 12.07 -7.51
CA TRP A 236 22.06 10.76 -7.43
C TRP A 236 22.18 10.25 -6.01
N ALA A 237 22.46 11.11 -5.04
CA ALA A 237 22.56 10.74 -3.64
C ALA A 237 21.20 10.22 -3.10
N ASP A 238 20.10 10.92 -3.36
CA ASP A 238 18.75 10.49 -2.94
C ASP A 238 18.35 9.16 -3.65
N ILE A 239 18.66 9.00 -4.95
CA ILE A 239 18.39 7.76 -5.69
C ILE A 239 19.24 6.60 -5.15
N SER A 240 20.54 6.83 -4.91
CA SER A 240 21.45 5.81 -4.39
C SER A 240 21.05 5.33 -3.01
N GLN A 241 20.55 6.23 -2.17
CA GLN A 241 20.01 5.85 -0.86
C GLN A 241 18.80 4.92 -1.01
N GLY A 242 17.86 5.23 -1.93
CA GLY A 242 16.73 4.33 -2.22
C GLY A 242 17.19 2.95 -2.70
N PHE A 243 18.20 2.86 -3.55
CA PHE A 243 18.76 1.57 -3.97
C PHE A 243 19.46 0.82 -2.83
N ALA A 244 20.15 1.52 -1.92
CA ALA A 244 20.78 0.89 -0.76
C ALA A 244 19.75 0.22 0.17
N GLU A 245 18.57 0.82 0.33
CA GLU A 245 17.46 0.22 1.08
C GLU A 245 16.94 -1.09 0.45
N MET A 246 17.10 -1.26 -0.88
CA MET A 246 16.75 -2.48 -1.59
C MET A 246 17.74 -3.65 -1.40
N GLY A 247 18.91 -3.42 -0.81
CA GLY A 247 19.95 -4.45 -0.65
C GLY A 247 19.45 -5.70 0.10
N ASN A 248 18.79 -5.52 1.23
CA ASN A 248 18.18 -6.61 2.01
C ASN A 248 17.10 -7.37 1.21
N TYR A 249 16.34 -6.65 0.38
CA TYR A 249 15.34 -7.26 -0.47
C TYR A 249 15.97 -8.15 -1.55
N ILE A 250 16.99 -7.67 -2.26
CA ILE A 250 17.70 -8.44 -3.29
C ILE A 250 18.30 -9.71 -2.67
N PHE A 251 18.93 -9.58 -1.50
CA PHE A 251 19.47 -10.73 -0.74
C PHE A 251 18.36 -11.74 -0.40
N MET A 252 17.22 -11.28 0.10
CA MET A 252 16.08 -12.14 0.40
C MET A 252 15.55 -12.85 -0.86
N CYS A 253 15.40 -12.14 -1.97
CA CYS A 253 14.96 -12.73 -3.24
C CYS A 253 15.87 -13.83 -3.74
N PHE A 254 17.17 -13.69 -3.56
CA PHE A 254 18.15 -14.73 -3.93
C PHE A 254 17.86 -16.04 -3.19
N PHE A 255 17.73 -16.02 -1.86
CA PHE A 255 17.46 -17.23 -1.08
C PHE A 255 16.07 -17.80 -1.34
N ILE A 256 15.06 -16.93 -1.52
CA ILE A 256 13.71 -17.35 -1.84
C ILE A 256 13.65 -18.02 -3.20
N SER A 257 14.36 -17.52 -4.20
CA SER A 257 14.45 -18.15 -5.52
C SER A 257 15.10 -19.55 -5.44
N ILE A 258 16.15 -19.71 -4.62
CA ILE A 258 16.73 -21.03 -4.36
C ILE A 258 15.71 -21.96 -3.70
N PHE A 259 15.04 -21.48 -2.63
CA PHE A 259 14.00 -22.26 -1.94
C PHE A 259 12.88 -22.70 -2.89
N THR A 260 12.35 -21.75 -3.68
CA THR A 260 11.25 -22.01 -4.62
C THR A 260 11.69 -22.99 -5.70
N ASN A 261 12.92 -22.89 -6.19
CA ASN A 261 13.48 -23.83 -7.17
C ASN A 261 13.58 -25.25 -6.57
N PHE A 262 14.15 -25.41 -5.38
CA PHE A 262 14.19 -26.71 -4.71
C PHE A 262 12.80 -27.27 -4.43
N PHE A 263 11.87 -26.42 -4.03
CA PHE A 263 10.48 -26.79 -3.76
C PHE A 263 9.76 -27.28 -5.02
N SER A 264 10.06 -26.65 -6.17
CA SER A 264 9.54 -27.05 -7.48
C SER A 264 10.20 -28.35 -7.97
N VAL A 265 11.54 -28.45 -7.96
CA VAL A 265 12.28 -29.64 -8.42
C VAL A 265 11.95 -30.87 -7.58
N SER A 266 11.83 -30.73 -6.27
CA SER A 266 11.42 -31.83 -5.36
C SER A 266 9.97 -32.22 -5.52
N LYS A 267 9.17 -31.45 -6.26
CA LYS A 267 7.70 -31.58 -6.37
C LYS A 267 6.97 -31.55 -5.02
N LEU A 268 7.63 -31.09 -3.96
CA LEU A 268 7.04 -31.04 -2.63
C LEU A 268 5.85 -30.08 -2.60
N GLY A 269 5.96 -28.94 -3.26
CA GLY A 269 4.87 -27.97 -3.42
C GLY A 269 3.64 -28.61 -4.07
N THR A 270 3.84 -29.30 -5.19
CA THR A 270 2.75 -30.00 -5.90
C THR A 270 2.09 -31.08 -5.06
N VAL A 271 2.91 -31.88 -4.33
CA VAL A 271 2.39 -32.92 -3.43
C VAL A 271 1.56 -32.32 -2.28
N LEU A 272 2.06 -31.25 -1.65
CA LEU A 272 1.33 -30.55 -0.59
C LEU A 272 0.05 -29.90 -1.12
N ALA A 273 0.10 -29.28 -2.30
CA ALA A 273 -1.06 -28.70 -2.94
C ALA A 273 -2.15 -29.72 -3.24
N ILE A 274 -1.79 -30.87 -3.86
CA ILE A 274 -2.76 -31.94 -4.17
C ILE A 274 -3.35 -32.52 -2.87
N LYS A 275 -2.52 -32.85 -1.89
CA LYS A 275 -3.02 -33.41 -0.61
C LYS A 275 -3.86 -32.39 0.14
N GLY A 276 -3.45 -31.13 0.16
CA GLY A 276 -4.21 -30.03 0.77
C GLY A 276 -5.56 -29.81 0.10
N ALA A 277 -5.59 -29.73 -1.22
CA ALA A 277 -6.82 -29.58 -2.00
C ALA A 277 -7.78 -30.75 -1.79
N ASN A 278 -7.29 -32.01 -1.82
CA ASN A 278 -8.09 -33.19 -1.57
C ASN A 278 -8.67 -33.22 -0.13
N LEU A 279 -7.87 -32.85 0.87
CA LEU A 279 -8.33 -32.74 2.25
C LEU A 279 -9.45 -31.69 2.37
N LEU A 280 -9.25 -30.50 1.86
CA LEU A 280 -10.23 -29.41 1.88
C LEU A 280 -11.52 -29.79 1.15
N SER A 281 -11.40 -30.41 -0.01
CA SER A 281 -12.56 -30.93 -0.76
C SER A 281 -13.31 -32.00 0.02
N THR A 282 -12.60 -32.94 0.66
CA THR A 282 -13.21 -34.05 1.45
C THR A 282 -14.01 -33.54 2.65
N ILE A 283 -13.53 -32.47 3.30
CA ILE A 283 -14.24 -31.84 4.43
C ILE A 283 -15.29 -30.81 3.99
N GLY A 284 -15.48 -30.64 2.66
CA GLY A 284 -16.43 -29.67 2.10
C GLY A 284 -16.03 -28.21 2.26
N PHE A 285 -14.77 -27.93 2.56
CA PHE A 285 -14.26 -26.57 2.76
C PHE A 285 -13.82 -25.98 1.42
N THR A 286 -14.79 -25.50 0.63
CA THR A 286 -14.62 -25.05 -0.76
C THR A 286 -15.28 -23.67 -0.96
N GLY A 287 -15.07 -23.06 -2.10
CA GLY A 287 -15.71 -21.78 -2.46
C GLY A 287 -15.32 -20.62 -1.52
N ILE A 288 -16.28 -19.74 -1.24
CA ILE A 288 -16.10 -18.55 -0.39
C ILE A 288 -15.55 -18.90 1.01
N PRO A 289 -16.04 -19.93 1.74
CA PRO A 289 -15.45 -20.30 3.02
C PRO A 289 -13.95 -20.56 2.98
N LEU A 290 -13.45 -21.17 1.88
CA LEU A 290 -12.02 -21.41 1.70
C LEU A 290 -11.22 -20.08 1.58
N LEU A 291 -11.73 -19.10 0.84
CA LEU A 291 -11.13 -17.77 0.74
C LEU A 291 -11.07 -17.07 2.10
N LEU A 292 -12.17 -17.13 2.87
CA LEU A 292 -12.22 -16.55 4.22
C LEU A 292 -11.25 -17.28 5.19
N GLY A 293 -11.12 -18.59 5.05
CA GLY A 293 -10.13 -19.38 5.79
C GLY A 293 -8.70 -18.95 5.49
N LEU A 294 -8.38 -18.63 4.24
CA LEU A 294 -7.06 -18.13 3.85
C LEU A 294 -6.81 -16.71 4.36
N ILE A 295 -7.83 -15.82 4.37
CA ILE A 295 -7.72 -14.51 5.04
C ILE A 295 -7.36 -14.71 6.52
N PHE A 296 -8.12 -15.55 7.21
CA PHE A 296 -7.93 -15.80 8.63
C PHE A 296 -6.54 -16.40 8.95
N LEU A 297 -6.09 -17.36 8.15
CA LEU A 297 -4.76 -17.92 8.26
C LEU A 297 -3.67 -16.85 8.04
N SER A 298 -3.85 -15.99 7.03
CA SER A 298 -2.94 -14.88 6.75
C SER A 298 -2.86 -13.91 7.93
N CYS A 299 -3.99 -13.62 8.59
CA CYS A 299 -4.04 -12.83 9.82
C CYS A 299 -3.21 -13.46 10.94
N ILE A 300 -3.35 -14.76 11.16
CA ILE A 300 -2.59 -15.48 12.20
C ILE A 300 -1.08 -15.41 11.91
N VAL A 301 -0.70 -15.74 10.69
CA VAL A 301 0.73 -15.74 10.29
C VAL A 301 1.33 -14.32 10.39
N ASN A 302 0.55 -13.29 10.11
CA ASN A 302 1.01 -11.90 10.19
C ASN A 302 1.34 -11.44 11.61
N ILE A 303 0.74 -12.03 12.63
CA ILE A 303 1.08 -11.71 14.03
C ILE A 303 2.53 -12.11 14.34
N PHE A 304 3.03 -13.17 13.69
CA PHE A 304 4.36 -13.73 13.95
C PHE A 304 5.45 -13.28 12.98
N ILE A 305 5.07 -12.89 11.77
CA ILE A 305 6.03 -12.50 10.72
C ILE A 305 5.63 -11.13 10.17
N GLY A 306 6.38 -10.07 10.52
CA GLY A 306 6.05 -8.69 10.16
C GLY A 306 6.27 -8.32 8.68
N SER A 307 7.00 -9.11 7.88
CA SER A 307 7.32 -8.81 6.47
C SER A 307 6.31 -9.47 5.53
N ALA A 308 5.53 -8.68 4.81
CA ALA A 308 4.54 -9.16 3.83
C ALA A 308 5.18 -9.97 2.68
N SER A 309 6.26 -9.48 2.09
CA SER A 309 6.95 -10.17 1.00
C SER A 309 7.59 -11.49 1.43
N ALA A 310 8.22 -11.52 2.61
CA ALA A 310 8.83 -12.75 3.13
C ALA A 310 7.77 -13.83 3.43
N LYS A 311 6.62 -13.44 4.00
CA LYS A 311 5.49 -14.37 4.23
C LYS A 311 4.96 -14.93 2.92
N TRP A 312 4.70 -14.05 1.95
CA TRP A 312 4.13 -14.48 0.68
C TRP A 312 5.08 -15.41 -0.08
N ALA A 313 6.37 -15.13 -0.03
CA ALA A 313 7.38 -16.00 -0.62
C ALA A 313 7.36 -17.43 -0.07
N ILE A 314 7.03 -17.60 1.22
CA ILE A 314 6.91 -18.91 1.87
C ILE A 314 5.53 -19.54 1.59
N LEU A 315 4.48 -18.75 1.60
CA LEU A 315 3.10 -19.24 1.48
C LEU A 315 2.67 -19.48 0.02
N ALA A 316 3.11 -18.66 -0.92
CA ALA A 316 2.71 -18.75 -2.32
C ALA A 316 2.99 -20.12 -2.95
N PRO A 317 4.18 -20.74 -2.78
CA PRO A 317 4.46 -22.06 -3.36
C PRO A 317 3.52 -23.18 -2.90
N VAL A 318 2.82 -23.00 -1.79
CA VAL A 318 1.84 -23.93 -1.26
C VAL A 318 0.42 -23.53 -1.63
N PHE A 319 0.05 -22.28 -1.34
CA PHE A 319 -1.35 -21.85 -1.47
C PHE A 319 -1.75 -21.58 -2.91
N ILE A 320 -0.87 -21.02 -3.76
CA ILE A 320 -1.23 -20.77 -5.16
C ILE A 320 -1.55 -22.07 -5.89
N PRO A 321 -0.68 -23.09 -5.90
CA PRO A 321 -1.02 -24.37 -6.56
C PRO A 321 -2.25 -25.04 -5.96
N MET A 322 -2.41 -25.01 -4.64
CA MET A 322 -3.57 -25.60 -3.96
C MET A 322 -4.88 -24.94 -4.36
N MET A 323 -4.91 -23.61 -4.39
CA MET A 323 -6.11 -22.83 -4.73
C MET A 323 -6.43 -22.94 -6.24
N MET A 324 -5.42 -23.03 -7.11
CA MET A 324 -5.61 -23.33 -8.53
C MET A 324 -6.30 -24.69 -8.74
N LEU A 325 -5.89 -25.73 -8.00
CA LEU A 325 -6.54 -27.03 -8.01
C LEU A 325 -7.97 -27.01 -7.47
N MET A 326 -8.29 -26.03 -6.62
CA MET A 326 -9.65 -25.78 -6.12
C MET A 326 -10.48 -24.87 -7.04
N GLY A 327 -9.94 -24.47 -8.21
CA GLY A 327 -10.62 -23.68 -9.22
C GLY A 327 -10.53 -22.17 -9.03
N PHE A 328 -9.63 -21.66 -8.15
CA PHE A 328 -9.43 -20.24 -7.98
C PHE A 328 -8.26 -19.72 -8.81
N ASP A 329 -8.44 -18.51 -9.35
CA ASP A 329 -7.38 -17.78 -10.03
C ASP A 329 -6.27 -17.38 -9.03
N PRO A 330 -4.97 -17.47 -9.43
CA PRO A 330 -3.85 -16.97 -8.62
C PRO A 330 -4.00 -15.51 -8.14
N ALA A 331 -4.63 -14.64 -8.94
CA ALA A 331 -4.88 -13.26 -8.56
C ALA A 331 -5.78 -13.15 -7.31
N ILE A 332 -6.87 -13.94 -7.25
CA ILE A 332 -7.78 -13.97 -6.11
C ILE A 332 -7.06 -14.50 -4.87
N THR A 333 -6.27 -15.55 -5.02
CA THR A 333 -5.47 -16.12 -3.92
C THR A 333 -4.50 -15.09 -3.34
N GLN A 334 -3.82 -14.35 -4.21
CA GLN A 334 -2.91 -13.28 -3.81
C GLN A 334 -3.65 -12.15 -3.07
N VAL A 335 -4.80 -11.70 -3.58
CA VAL A 335 -5.62 -10.65 -2.93
C VAL A 335 -6.04 -11.07 -1.54
N VAL A 336 -6.56 -12.28 -1.39
CA VAL A 336 -7.06 -12.81 -0.13
C VAL A 336 -5.94 -12.87 0.93
N TYR A 337 -4.74 -13.30 0.53
CA TYR A 337 -3.55 -13.21 1.39
C TYR A 337 -3.24 -11.76 1.79
N ARG A 338 -3.21 -10.85 0.81
CA ARG A 338 -2.89 -9.42 1.04
C ARG A 338 -3.86 -8.74 1.98
N ILE A 339 -5.13 -9.11 1.95
CA ILE A 339 -6.15 -8.60 2.89
C ILE A 339 -5.81 -9.01 4.31
N GLY A 340 -5.59 -10.32 4.54
CA GLY A 340 -5.26 -10.82 5.87
C GLY A 340 -3.97 -10.22 6.43
N ASP A 341 -2.95 -10.04 5.58
CA ASP A 341 -1.71 -9.34 5.90
C ASP A 341 -1.98 -7.90 6.34
N SER A 342 -2.69 -7.13 5.54
CA SER A 342 -2.87 -5.70 5.76
C SER A 342 -3.68 -5.37 7.01
N ILE A 343 -4.83 -6.02 7.19
CA ILE A 343 -5.73 -5.71 8.31
C ILE A 343 -5.13 -6.00 9.68
N THR A 344 -4.13 -6.86 9.76
CA THR A 344 -3.48 -7.23 11.02
C THR A 344 -2.11 -6.59 11.23
N ASN A 345 -1.57 -5.87 10.25
CA ASN A 345 -0.31 -5.12 10.41
C ASN A 345 -0.30 -4.21 11.66
N PRO A 346 -1.29 -3.35 11.90
CA PRO A 346 -1.27 -2.46 13.05
C PRO A 346 -1.55 -3.17 14.38
N LEU A 347 -1.94 -4.44 14.36
CA LEU A 347 -2.19 -5.26 15.55
C LEU A 347 -0.99 -6.14 15.92
N SER A 348 -0.06 -6.36 14.99
CA SER A 348 1.09 -7.22 15.23
C SER A 348 2.14 -6.51 16.09
N PRO A 349 2.49 -7.06 17.27
CA PRO A 349 3.55 -6.48 18.11
C PRO A 349 4.93 -6.56 17.45
N LEU A 350 5.10 -7.42 16.44
CA LEU A 350 6.34 -7.58 15.66
C LEU A 350 6.37 -6.70 14.40
N PHE A 351 5.37 -5.85 14.20
CA PHE A 351 5.35 -4.92 13.10
C PHE A 351 6.42 -3.83 13.27
N THR A 352 7.32 -3.73 12.29
CA THR A 352 8.56 -2.94 12.36
C THR A 352 8.32 -1.48 12.76
N TYR A 353 7.19 -0.88 12.37
CA TYR A 353 6.92 0.55 12.60
C TYR A 353 6.13 0.83 13.88
N LEU A 354 5.70 -0.18 14.61
CA LEU A 354 4.94 0.01 15.84
C LEU A 354 5.75 0.74 16.93
N PRO A 355 7.06 0.45 17.14
CA PRO A 355 7.91 1.23 18.04
C PRO A 355 8.07 2.69 17.63
N VAL A 356 8.10 2.97 16.32
CA VAL A 356 8.21 4.36 15.79
C VAL A 356 6.95 5.15 16.15
N ILE A 357 5.77 4.56 15.95
CA ILE A 357 4.49 5.17 16.33
C ILE A 357 4.41 5.40 17.84
N LEU A 358 4.87 4.45 18.63
CA LEU A 358 4.93 4.61 20.09
C LEU A 358 5.83 5.78 20.48
N GLY A 359 6.98 5.93 19.85
CA GLY A 359 7.89 7.07 20.07
C GLY A 359 7.25 8.41 19.71
N PHE A 360 6.47 8.48 18.63
CA PHE A 360 5.70 9.69 18.30
C PHE A 360 4.56 9.94 19.28
N ALA A 361 3.87 8.89 19.76
CA ALA A 361 2.78 9.02 20.72
C ALA A 361 3.24 9.59 22.06
N HIS A 362 4.42 9.19 22.51
CA HIS A 362 5.01 9.70 23.76
C HIS A 362 5.26 11.20 23.78
N LYS A 363 5.33 11.87 22.63
CA LYS A 363 5.40 13.35 22.57
C LYS A 363 4.10 14.02 23.04
N TYR A 364 2.98 13.31 22.97
CA TYR A 364 1.67 13.81 23.32
C TYR A 364 1.12 13.21 24.62
N ASP A 365 1.46 11.97 24.93
CA ASP A 365 1.09 11.30 26.18
C ASP A 365 2.11 10.20 26.50
N GLU A 366 2.93 10.40 27.52
CA GLU A 366 3.95 9.45 27.99
C GLU A 366 3.37 8.13 28.52
N LYS A 367 2.07 8.10 28.86
CA LYS A 367 1.39 6.90 29.37
C LYS A 367 0.95 5.94 28.25
N VAL A 368 1.05 6.34 26.99
CA VAL A 368 0.70 5.48 25.85
C VAL A 368 1.68 4.31 25.79
N GLY A 369 1.18 3.10 26.02
CA GLY A 369 1.93 1.86 25.86
C GLY A 369 1.58 1.14 24.55
N LEU A 370 2.31 0.06 24.25
CA LEU A 370 2.07 -0.79 23.10
C LEU A 370 0.62 -1.28 23.03
N GLY A 371 0.08 -1.74 24.18
CA GLY A 371 -1.31 -2.18 24.27
C GLY A 371 -2.31 -1.07 23.95
N THR A 372 -2.02 0.18 24.33
CA THR A 372 -2.86 1.34 24.00
C THR A 372 -2.90 1.58 22.50
N VAL A 373 -1.76 1.52 21.80
CA VAL A 373 -1.71 1.66 20.35
C VAL A 373 -2.50 0.55 19.68
N ILE A 374 -2.25 -0.72 20.03
CA ILE A 374 -2.97 -1.87 19.46
C ILE A 374 -4.48 -1.78 19.71
N ALA A 375 -4.91 -1.39 20.91
CA ALA A 375 -6.32 -1.23 21.25
C ALA A 375 -7.02 -0.15 20.39
N ASN A 376 -6.31 0.94 20.07
CA ASN A 376 -6.82 2.01 19.20
C ASN A 376 -6.77 1.63 17.71
N MET A 377 -5.95 0.66 17.32
CA MET A 377 -5.90 0.13 15.96
C MET A 377 -6.98 -0.91 15.69
N LEU A 378 -7.44 -1.61 16.73
CA LEU A 378 -8.44 -2.69 16.59
C LEU A 378 -9.73 -2.27 15.86
N PRO A 379 -10.35 -1.10 16.12
CA PRO A 379 -11.51 -0.65 15.37
C PRO A 379 -11.25 -0.52 13.86
N PHE A 380 -10.07 0.00 13.46
CA PHE A 380 -9.69 0.11 12.05
C PHE A 380 -9.53 -1.27 11.42
N SER A 381 -8.80 -2.17 12.06
CA SER A 381 -8.57 -3.53 11.57
C SER A 381 -9.88 -4.29 11.37
N VAL A 382 -10.80 -4.25 12.34
CA VAL A 382 -12.10 -4.90 12.24
C VAL A 382 -12.96 -4.30 11.13
N THR A 383 -13.01 -2.97 11.05
CA THR A 383 -13.82 -2.28 10.05
C THR A 383 -13.30 -2.53 8.64
N PHE A 384 -11.97 -2.50 8.44
CA PHE A 384 -11.35 -2.81 7.16
C PHE A 384 -11.49 -4.29 6.79
N ALA A 385 -11.40 -5.20 7.77
CA ALA A 385 -11.67 -6.62 7.55
C ALA A 385 -13.07 -6.84 6.99
N ILE A 386 -14.10 -6.25 7.63
CA ILE A 386 -15.49 -6.39 7.18
C ILE A 386 -15.65 -5.81 5.76
N ALA A 387 -15.12 -4.61 5.51
CA ALA A 387 -15.22 -3.97 4.21
C ALA A 387 -14.55 -4.80 3.10
N TRP A 388 -13.35 -5.31 3.34
CA TRP A 388 -12.62 -6.12 2.35
C TRP A 388 -13.20 -7.50 2.16
N ILE A 389 -13.68 -8.16 3.22
CA ILE A 389 -14.37 -9.45 3.10
C ILE A 389 -15.61 -9.28 2.20
N LEU A 390 -16.42 -8.24 2.44
CA LEU A 390 -17.57 -7.95 1.59
C LEU A 390 -17.16 -7.67 0.14
N GLN A 391 -16.09 -6.90 -0.07
CA GLN A 391 -15.57 -6.62 -1.41
C GLN A 391 -15.12 -7.90 -2.12
N VAL A 392 -14.37 -8.81 -1.46
CA VAL A 392 -13.93 -10.08 -2.06
C VAL A 392 -15.13 -10.96 -2.41
N VAL A 393 -16.09 -11.08 -1.51
CA VAL A 393 -17.30 -11.88 -1.76
C VAL A 393 -18.06 -11.37 -2.99
N ILE A 394 -18.26 -10.05 -3.07
CA ILE A 394 -18.91 -9.44 -4.23
C ILE A 394 -18.07 -9.67 -5.50
N TRP A 395 -16.75 -9.50 -5.42
CA TRP A 395 -15.84 -9.63 -6.55
C TRP A 395 -15.80 -11.05 -7.16
N VAL A 396 -15.93 -12.05 -6.30
CA VAL A 396 -15.94 -13.47 -6.73
C VAL A 396 -17.32 -13.89 -7.25
N LEU A 397 -18.40 -13.22 -6.85
CA LEU A 397 -19.75 -13.52 -7.30
C LEU A 397 -20.13 -12.82 -8.62
N LEU A 398 -19.40 -11.74 -9.01
CA LEU A 398 -19.56 -11.04 -10.29
C LEU A 398 -18.79 -11.71 -11.41
#